data_b6a945228de62dd655e25d42c646a059
#
_entry.id   b6a945228de62dd655e25d42c646a059
#
_cell.length_a   1.000
_cell.length_b   1.000
_cell.length_c   1.000
_cell.angle_alpha   90.00
_cell.angle_beta   90.00
_cell.angle_gamma   90.00
#
_symmetry.space_group_name_H-M   'P 1'
#
loop_
_entity.id
_entity.type
_entity.pdbx_description
1 polymer ?
#
loop_
_entity_poly.entity_id
_entity_poly.type
_entity_poly.pdbx_seq_one_letter_code
_entity_poly.pdbx_strand_id
1 'polypeptide(L)'
;MGLRERKEMANQFPRKASFDLSPQQHGQSVNSQDSNSAGAKATRCSEDERLVNENLSRILQSSSYQLAHADEGLLSSAEMRGVRMLLEITKPQQILEAEGVESTIIIFGGVNIIERSAAEGRLAAAEAELARNPNSGPLQRQLRRSQTQLEFSRYYDAAREFSRLVSADQQAGHHNHVIVTGGGPGIMEAANRGAFDAGGRSIGLSIKLPGEPEPNPYISPELCFQFNYFALRKFHFVKRSAAAVLFPGGFGTLDELFEVLTLRQTAIKGQMPVILFGTEFWQRLIDFDYLADCGLIREEHLELVRFTDSAHEAWSWIKACQAQPDEEDPSSELLAA
;
A
#
# COMPACT_ATOMS: atom_id res chain seq x y z
N MET A 1 29.94 -20.57 23.10
CA MET A 1 30.56 -19.84 21.97
C MET A 1 30.00 -18.41 22.00
N GLY A 2 30.87 -17.45 22.27
CA GLY A 2 30.44 -16.12 22.69
C GLY A 2 30.18 -15.15 21.55
N LEU A 3 29.40 -14.15 21.85
CA LEU A 3 28.97 -13.04 20.98
C LEU A 3 30.12 -12.28 20.25
N ARG A 4 31.37 -12.54 20.54
CA ARG A 4 32.53 -11.96 19.86
C ARG A 4 32.90 -12.67 18.55
N GLU A 5 32.70 -13.98 18.45
CA GLU A 5 33.05 -14.75 17.25
C GLU A 5 32.05 -14.57 16.09
N ARG A 6 30.82 -14.11 16.36
CA ARG A 6 29.83 -13.79 15.31
C ARG A 6 30.05 -12.45 14.62
N LYS A 7 30.79 -11.52 15.23
CA LYS A 7 31.11 -10.22 14.63
C LYS A 7 32.31 -10.26 13.66
N GLU A 8 33.17 -11.24 13.78
CA GLU A 8 34.34 -11.36 12.85
C GLU A 8 34.00 -12.08 11.55
N MET A 9 32.98 -12.95 11.52
CA MET A 9 32.54 -13.59 10.27
C MET A 9 31.69 -12.70 9.36
N ALA A 10 31.11 -11.61 9.86
CA ALA A 10 30.31 -10.66 9.07
C ALA A 10 31.13 -9.70 8.19
N ASN A 11 32.47 -9.72 8.31
CA ASN A 11 33.35 -8.75 7.63
C ASN A 11 34.14 -9.36 6.45
N GLN A 12 33.83 -10.57 6.02
CA GLN A 12 34.55 -11.27 4.92
C GLN A 12 33.82 -11.32 3.57
N PHE A 13 32.70 -10.64 3.43
CA PHE A 13 32.09 -10.49 2.08
C PHE A 13 32.42 -9.12 1.51
N PRO A 14 32.99 -9.05 0.29
CA PRO A 14 33.30 -7.77 -0.35
C PRO A 14 31.99 -7.04 -0.66
N ARG A 15 31.84 -5.85 -0.08
CA ARG A 15 30.75 -4.93 -0.40
C ARG A 15 30.97 -4.36 -1.79
N LYS A 16 29.91 -4.42 -2.61
CA LYS A 16 29.63 -3.64 -3.81
C LYS A 16 30.50 -3.91 -5.03
N ALA A 17 29.98 -4.75 -5.93
CA ALA A 17 30.06 -4.45 -7.34
C ALA A 17 28.82 -3.65 -7.74
N SER A 18 28.95 -2.35 -7.87
CA SER A 18 27.97 -1.51 -8.56
C SER A 18 28.07 -1.85 -10.04
N PHE A 19 27.07 -2.53 -10.59
CA PHE A 19 26.92 -2.68 -12.02
C PHE A 19 26.45 -1.33 -12.59
N ASP A 20 27.39 -0.61 -13.17
CA ASP A 20 27.11 0.58 -13.98
C ASP A 20 26.59 0.12 -15.36
N LEU A 21 25.30 0.32 -15.61
CA LEU A 21 24.63 0.03 -16.88
C LEU A 21 24.61 1.26 -17.79
N SER A 22 25.69 2.01 -17.86
CA SER A 22 25.82 3.07 -18.87
C SER A 22 26.23 2.46 -20.22
N PRO A 23 25.53 2.75 -21.33
CA PRO A 23 25.95 2.29 -22.64
C PRO A 23 27.25 2.99 -23.07
N GLN A 24 28.33 2.24 -23.18
CA GLN A 24 29.56 2.77 -23.75
C GLN A 24 29.37 2.96 -25.25
N GLN A 25 29.27 4.21 -25.65
CA GLN A 25 29.45 4.61 -27.05
C GLN A 25 30.94 4.53 -27.40
N HIS A 26 31.33 3.50 -28.14
CA HIS A 26 32.61 3.47 -28.82
C HIS A 26 32.52 4.24 -30.15
N GLY A 27 32.79 5.53 -30.06
CA GLY A 27 33.14 6.33 -31.24
C GLY A 27 34.61 6.22 -31.52
N GLN A 28 35.03 5.41 -32.48
CA GLN A 28 36.36 5.51 -33.08
C GLN A 28 36.27 6.40 -34.32
N SER A 29 36.86 7.58 -34.21
CA SER A 29 37.22 8.44 -35.34
C SER A 29 38.37 7.80 -36.11
N VAL A 30 38.15 7.36 -37.34
CA VAL A 30 39.18 7.00 -38.28
C VAL A 30 39.42 8.18 -39.21
N ASN A 31 40.66 8.68 -39.16
CA ASN A 31 41.18 9.73 -40.03
C ASN A 31 41.27 9.23 -41.48
N SER A 32 40.79 10.04 -42.39
CA SER A 32 40.96 9.90 -43.83
C SER A 32 42.34 10.33 -44.25
N GLN A 33 43.04 9.47 -44.96
CA GLN A 33 43.83 9.77 -46.18
C GLN A 33 44.59 8.51 -46.58
N ASP A 34 44.16 7.89 -47.68
CA ASP A 34 45.05 7.58 -48.81
C ASP A 34 44.23 7.04 -49.96
N SER A 35 44.27 7.80 -51.04
CA SER A 35 43.79 7.42 -52.36
C SER A 35 44.85 6.54 -53.04
N ASN A 36 44.51 5.28 -53.44
CA ASN A 36 44.74 4.84 -54.82
C ASN A 36 44.27 3.39 -55.05
N SER A 37 43.42 3.25 -56.06
CA SER A 37 43.27 2.13 -56.99
C SER A 37 43.52 0.72 -56.49
N ALA A 38 42.44 -0.03 -56.33
CA ALA A 38 42.30 -1.40 -56.86
C ALA A 38 40.87 -1.90 -56.62
N GLY A 39 40.29 -2.44 -57.67
CA GLY A 39 38.90 -2.88 -57.83
C GLY A 39 38.18 -3.42 -56.59
N ALA A 40 37.02 -2.85 -56.32
CA ALA A 40 36.04 -3.39 -55.41
C ALA A 40 35.61 -4.78 -55.87
N LYS A 41 36.26 -5.84 -55.39
CA LYS A 41 35.65 -7.16 -55.29
C LYS A 41 34.57 -7.00 -54.26
N ALA A 42 33.36 -6.66 -54.70
CA ALA A 42 32.17 -6.92 -53.86
C ALA A 42 32.20 -8.42 -53.53
N THR A 43 32.62 -8.72 -52.32
CA THR A 43 32.52 -10.06 -51.75
C THR A 43 31.03 -10.36 -51.71
N ARG A 44 30.48 -11.07 -52.72
CA ARG A 44 29.16 -11.66 -52.66
C ARG A 44 29.22 -12.62 -51.49
N CYS A 45 28.57 -12.22 -50.38
CA CYS A 45 28.25 -13.14 -49.27
C CYS A 45 27.68 -14.41 -49.91
N SER A 46 28.19 -15.58 -49.61
CA SER A 46 27.66 -16.83 -50.17
C SER A 46 26.20 -16.95 -49.73
N GLU A 47 25.40 -17.64 -50.50
CA GLU A 47 23.99 -17.87 -50.14
C GLU A 47 23.89 -18.54 -48.79
N ASP A 48 24.84 -19.42 -48.42
CA ASP A 48 24.96 -20.08 -47.13
C ASP A 48 25.27 -19.08 -46.00
N GLU A 49 26.17 -18.11 -46.21
CA GLU A 49 26.50 -17.07 -45.21
C GLU A 49 25.28 -16.16 -44.95
N ARG A 50 24.47 -15.87 -45.98
CA ARG A 50 23.26 -15.11 -45.84
C ARG A 50 22.22 -15.88 -45.00
N LEU A 51 22.00 -17.17 -45.31
CA LEU A 51 21.08 -18.03 -44.55
C LEU A 51 21.53 -18.18 -43.10
N VAL A 52 22.81 -18.35 -42.83
CA VAL A 52 23.37 -18.42 -41.48
C VAL A 52 23.10 -17.11 -40.71
N ASN A 53 23.36 -15.96 -41.30
CA ASN A 53 23.12 -14.66 -40.70
C ASN A 53 21.65 -14.37 -40.47
N GLU A 54 20.77 -14.77 -41.39
CA GLU A 54 19.32 -14.69 -41.21
C GLU A 54 18.85 -15.57 -40.06
N ASN A 55 19.39 -16.79 -39.97
CA ASN A 55 19.04 -17.68 -38.85
C ASN A 55 19.58 -17.17 -37.51
N LEU A 56 20.78 -16.64 -37.43
CA LEU A 56 21.32 -16.00 -36.25
C LEU A 56 20.45 -14.83 -35.80
N SER A 57 20.02 -13.99 -36.72
CA SER A 57 19.10 -12.88 -36.42
C SER A 57 17.78 -13.38 -35.85
N ARG A 58 17.24 -14.48 -36.39
CA ARG A 58 16.01 -15.10 -35.86
C ARG A 58 16.21 -15.70 -34.47
N ILE A 59 17.36 -16.32 -34.18
CA ILE A 59 17.73 -16.82 -32.85
C ILE A 59 17.76 -15.66 -31.85
N LEU A 60 18.47 -14.58 -32.16
CA LEU A 60 18.63 -13.43 -31.28
C LEU A 60 17.31 -12.68 -31.00
N GLN A 61 16.32 -12.79 -31.90
CA GLN A 61 14.98 -12.23 -31.75
C GLN A 61 13.97 -13.21 -31.17
N SER A 62 14.35 -14.48 -30.97
CA SER A 62 13.45 -15.49 -30.43
C SER A 62 13.19 -15.29 -28.95
N SER A 63 11.93 -15.44 -28.53
CA SER A 63 11.57 -15.46 -27.11
C SER A 63 12.30 -16.58 -26.33
N SER A 64 12.64 -17.68 -26.98
CA SER A 64 13.40 -18.78 -26.36
C SER A 64 14.85 -18.40 -26.00
N TYR A 65 15.39 -17.36 -26.62
CA TYR A 65 16.74 -16.85 -26.33
C TYR A 65 16.73 -15.76 -25.25
N GLN A 66 15.56 -15.22 -24.92
CA GLN A 66 15.40 -14.24 -23.86
C GLN A 66 15.61 -14.88 -22.47
N LEU A 67 16.27 -14.15 -21.57
CA LEU A 67 16.42 -14.59 -20.19
C LEU A 67 15.05 -14.69 -19.49
N ALA A 68 14.75 -15.81 -18.85
CA ALA A 68 13.43 -16.09 -18.28
C ALA A 68 12.94 -15.02 -17.29
N HIS A 69 13.82 -14.42 -16.49
CA HIS A 69 13.46 -13.35 -15.54
C HIS A 69 13.15 -12.00 -16.22
N ALA A 70 13.55 -11.83 -17.47
CA ALA A 70 13.27 -10.63 -18.27
C ALA A 70 12.17 -10.89 -19.32
N ASP A 71 11.61 -12.09 -19.40
CA ASP A 71 10.52 -12.43 -20.29
C ASP A 71 9.16 -12.06 -19.66
N GLU A 72 8.67 -10.87 -20.00
CA GLU A 72 7.37 -10.36 -19.52
C GLU A 72 6.20 -11.25 -19.96
N GLY A 73 6.29 -11.86 -21.17
CA GLY A 73 5.28 -12.79 -21.68
C GLY A 73 5.17 -14.03 -20.79
N LEU A 74 6.32 -14.63 -20.47
CA LEU A 74 6.39 -15.76 -19.55
C LEU A 74 5.87 -15.37 -18.16
N LEU A 75 6.40 -14.28 -17.59
CA LEU A 75 6.02 -13.83 -16.24
C LEU A 75 4.54 -13.46 -16.12
N SER A 76 3.90 -13.04 -17.22
CA SER A 76 2.46 -12.71 -17.28
C SER A 76 1.56 -13.92 -17.47
N SER A 77 2.11 -15.08 -17.83
CA SER A 77 1.36 -16.32 -18.09
C SER A 77 0.64 -16.85 -16.85
N ALA A 78 -0.35 -17.72 -17.07
CA ALA A 78 -1.12 -18.31 -15.96
C ALA A 78 -0.26 -19.20 -15.07
N GLU A 79 0.71 -19.91 -15.66
CA GLU A 79 1.63 -20.84 -15.00
C GLU A 79 2.55 -20.11 -14.02
N MET A 80 2.90 -18.83 -14.30
CA MET A 80 3.77 -18.02 -13.44
C MET A 80 3.01 -17.26 -12.34
N ARG A 81 1.74 -17.59 -12.08
CA ARG A 81 0.96 -16.97 -11.00
C ARG A 81 1.67 -17.05 -9.64
N GLY A 82 2.18 -18.21 -9.27
CA GLY A 82 2.89 -18.41 -7.99
C GLY A 82 4.13 -17.53 -7.88
N VAL A 83 4.88 -17.37 -8.96
CA VAL A 83 6.06 -16.48 -9.00
C VAL A 83 5.64 -15.03 -8.80
N ARG A 84 4.57 -14.57 -9.48
CA ARG A 84 4.05 -13.19 -9.29
C ARG A 84 3.58 -12.95 -7.85
N MET A 85 2.92 -13.93 -7.22
CA MET A 85 2.53 -13.85 -5.80
C MET A 85 3.77 -13.72 -4.90
N LEU A 86 4.82 -14.49 -5.14
CA LEU A 86 6.07 -14.40 -4.40
C LEU A 86 6.72 -13.01 -4.57
N LEU A 87 6.71 -12.45 -5.78
CA LEU A 87 7.22 -11.10 -6.03
C LEU A 87 6.42 -10.04 -5.26
N GLU A 88 5.08 -10.17 -5.18
CA GLU A 88 4.22 -9.24 -4.42
C GLU A 88 4.38 -9.37 -2.89
N ILE A 89 4.83 -10.53 -2.39
CA ILE A 89 5.23 -10.67 -0.99
C ILE A 89 6.60 -10.04 -0.77
N THR A 90 7.57 -10.35 -1.63
CA THR A 90 8.99 -10.06 -1.38
C THR A 90 9.33 -8.58 -1.59
N LYS A 91 8.84 -7.98 -2.71
CA LYS A 91 9.20 -6.60 -3.07
C LYS A 91 8.83 -5.57 -2.00
N PRO A 92 7.58 -5.52 -1.47
CA PRO A 92 7.26 -4.56 -0.42
C PRO A 92 8.04 -4.81 0.86
N GLN A 93 8.29 -6.07 1.23
CA GLN A 93 9.07 -6.39 2.43
C GLN A 93 10.49 -5.84 2.35
N GLN A 94 11.19 -6.10 1.24
CA GLN A 94 12.56 -5.62 1.04
C GLN A 94 12.65 -4.10 1.04
N ILE A 95 11.69 -3.41 0.41
CA ILE A 95 11.67 -1.95 0.37
C ILE A 95 11.38 -1.39 1.76
N LEU A 96 10.37 -1.90 2.47
CA LEU A 96 10.03 -1.45 3.81
C LEU A 96 11.18 -1.67 4.81
N GLU A 97 11.91 -2.78 4.69
CA GLU A 97 13.11 -3.06 5.49
C GLU A 97 14.25 -2.09 5.15
N ALA A 98 14.52 -1.85 3.87
CA ALA A 98 15.55 -0.90 3.42
C ALA A 98 15.24 0.54 3.87
N GLU A 99 13.95 0.91 3.91
CA GLU A 99 13.47 2.21 4.39
C GLU A 99 13.32 2.29 5.94
N GLY A 100 13.65 1.22 6.66
CA GLY A 100 13.58 1.17 8.13
C GLY A 100 12.16 1.27 8.68
N VAL A 101 11.16 0.77 7.94
CA VAL A 101 9.76 0.73 8.39
C VAL A 101 9.54 -0.55 9.18
N GLU A 102 9.58 -0.45 10.49
CA GLU A 102 9.40 -1.58 11.42
C GLU A 102 7.94 -1.74 11.85
N SER A 103 7.22 -0.64 12.01
CA SER A 103 5.87 -0.61 12.57
C SER A 103 4.94 0.35 11.83
N THR A 104 3.66 0.00 11.73
CA THR A 104 2.66 0.79 11.02
C THR A 104 1.38 0.97 11.83
N ILE A 105 0.64 2.04 11.55
CA ILE A 105 -0.75 2.22 11.99
C ILE A 105 -1.64 2.23 10.76
N ILE A 106 -2.60 1.30 10.73
CA ILE A 106 -3.51 1.13 9.62
C ILE A 106 -4.65 2.13 9.73
N ILE A 107 -4.95 2.85 8.63
CA ILE A 107 -6.14 3.69 8.53
C ILE A 107 -7.04 3.16 7.42
N PHE A 108 -8.23 2.74 7.78
CA PHE A 108 -9.29 2.35 6.86
C PHE A 108 -10.48 3.29 6.92
N GLY A 109 -11.21 3.41 5.81
CA GLY A 109 -12.42 4.23 5.75
C GLY A 109 -12.94 4.44 4.34
N GLY A 110 -14.05 5.18 4.23
CA GLY A 110 -14.78 5.36 2.99
C GLY A 110 -14.08 6.25 1.96
N VAL A 111 -14.03 5.78 0.72
CA VAL A 111 -13.49 6.53 -0.44
C VAL A 111 -14.30 7.78 -0.81
N ASN A 112 -15.57 7.83 -0.38
CA ASN A 112 -16.50 8.92 -0.66
C ASN A 112 -16.61 9.97 0.45
N ILE A 113 -15.82 9.85 1.52
CA ILE A 113 -15.70 10.84 2.58
C ILE A 113 -14.63 11.84 2.15
N ILE A 114 -15.06 13.01 1.70
CA ILE A 114 -14.22 14.00 1.05
C ILE A 114 -14.06 15.24 1.93
N GLU A 115 -13.07 16.05 1.60
CA GLU A 115 -12.82 17.34 2.27
C GLU A 115 -14.07 18.22 2.25
N ARG A 116 -14.29 18.99 3.32
CA ARG A 116 -15.49 19.78 3.56
C ARG A 116 -15.81 20.74 2.41
N SER A 117 -14.81 21.46 1.89
CA SER A 117 -14.98 22.39 0.78
C SER A 117 -15.50 21.73 -0.50
N ALA A 118 -15.00 20.52 -0.79
CA ALA A 118 -15.47 19.73 -1.92
C ALA A 118 -16.89 19.18 -1.69
N ALA A 119 -17.24 18.82 -0.46
CA ALA A 119 -18.59 18.38 -0.09
C ALA A 119 -19.60 19.52 -0.18
N GLU A 120 -19.26 20.72 0.26
CA GLU A 120 -20.07 21.93 0.12
C GLU A 120 -20.34 22.27 -1.36
N GLY A 121 -19.31 22.18 -2.21
CA GLY A 121 -19.47 22.35 -3.66
C GLY A 121 -20.42 21.31 -4.30
N ARG A 122 -20.33 20.04 -3.87
CA ARG A 122 -21.26 18.99 -4.34
C ARG A 122 -22.69 19.21 -3.86
N LEU A 123 -22.87 19.68 -2.63
CA LEU A 123 -24.19 19.99 -2.09
C LEU A 123 -24.82 21.14 -2.87
N ALA A 124 -24.12 22.25 -3.06
CA ALA A 124 -24.61 23.39 -3.83
C ALA A 124 -24.99 23.02 -5.28
N ALA A 125 -24.19 22.17 -5.93
CA ALA A 125 -24.51 21.66 -7.27
C ALA A 125 -25.79 20.81 -7.27
N ALA A 126 -25.97 19.93 -6.27
CA ALA A 126 -27.15 19.09 -6.14
C ALA A 126 -28.43 19.90 -5.86
N GLU A 127 -28.34 20.95 -5.05
CA GLU A 127 -29.42 21.90 -4.77
C GLU A 127 -29.83 22.68 -6.04
N ALA A 128 -28.85 23.18 -6.79
CA ALA A 128 -29.13 23.90 -8.03
C ALA A 128 -29.77 23.00 -9.10
N GLU A 129 -29.40 21.74 -9.17
CA GLU A 129 -29.94 20.77 -10.12
C GLU A 129 -31.38 20.35 -9.72
N LEU A 130 -31.63 20.13 -8.45
CA LEU A 130 -32.98 19.84 -7.94
C LEU A 130 -33.92 21.03 -8.12
N ALA A 131 -33.45 22.28 -7.95
CA ALA A 131 -34.24 23.48 -8.18
C ALA A 131 -34.78 23.59 -9.63
N ARG A 132 -34.04 23.04 -10.62
CA ARG A 132 -34.47 22.99 -12.02
C ARG A 132 -35.52 21.90 -12.26
N ASN A 133 -35.49 20.81 -11.50
CA ASN A 133 -36.38 19.66 -11.60
C ASN A 133 -36.88 19.17 -10.23
N PRO A 134 -37.75 19.94 -9.52
CA PRO A 134 -38.10 19.68 -8.12
C PRO A 134 -38.73 18.31 -7.83
N ASN A 135 -39.41 17.74 -8.83
CA ASN A 135 -40.14 16.47 -8.68
C ASN A 135 -39.31 15.23 -9.05
N SER A 136 -38.01 15.39 -9.36
CA SER A 136 -37.13 14.28 -9.71
C SER A 136 -36.70 13.48 -8.49
N GLY A 137 -37.21 12.25 -8.35
CA GLY A 137 -36.80 11.33 -7.29
C GLY A 137 -35.29 11.01 -7.26
N PRO A 138 -34.62 10.81 -8.41
CA PRO A 138 -33.17 10.67 -8.46
C PRO A 138 -32.40 11.87 -7.90
N LEU A 139 -32.79 13.09 -8.25
CA LEU A 139 -32.13 14.33 -7.76
C LEU A 139 -32.38 14.55 -6.26
N GLN A 140 -33.56 14.21 -5.75
CA GLN A 140 -33.82 14.22 -4.32
C GLN A 140 -32.92 13.23 -3.57
N ARG A 141 -32.65 12.03 -4.13
CA ARG A 141 -31.69 11.09 -3.54
C ARG A 141 -30.26 11.59 -3.61
N GLN A 142 -29.88 12.25 -4.72
CA GLN A 142 -28.56 12.87 -4.87
C GLN A 142 -28.36 13.98 -3.84
N LEU A 143 -29.34 14.84 -3.62
CA LEU A 143 -29.30 15.89 -2.58
C LEU A 143 -29.07 15.28 -1.19
N ARG A 144 -29.88 14.28 -0.80
CA ARG A 144 -29.69 13.60 0.50
C ARG A 144 -28.28 13.01 0.64
N ARG A 145 -27.73 12.39 -0.43
CA ARG A 145 -26.36 11.87 -0.40
C ARG A 145 -25.34 12.98 -0.22
N SER A 146 -25.51 14.14 -0.89
CA SER A 146 -24.60 15.27 -0.76
C SER A 146 -24.67 15.91 0.64
N GLN A 147 -25.85 15.95 1.25
CA GLN A 147 -26.02 16.35 2.65
C GLN A 147 -25.26 15.42 3.61
N THR A 148 -25.42 14.10 3.47
CA THR A 148 -24.66 13.12 4.24
C THR A 148 -23.15 13.21 3.99
N GLN A 149 -22.72 13.46 2.75
CA GLN A 149 -21.29 13.66 2.45
C GLN A 149 -20.75 14.90 3.18
N LEU A 150 -21.50 15.99 3.24
CA LEU A 150 -21.09 17.17 3.99
C LEU A 150 -21.01 16.89 5.51
N GLU A 151 -21.98 16.18 6.06
CA GLU A 151 -21.93 15.76 7.46
C GLU A 151 -20.70 14.87 7.74
N PHE A 152 -20.40 13.92 6.85
CA PHE A 152 -19.29 12.97 6.99
C PHE A 152 -17.92 13.59 6.71
N SER A 153 -17.84 14.79 6.14
CA SER A 153 -16.56 15.49 5.93
C SER A 153 -15.77 15.69 7.23
N ARG A 154 -16.45 15.75 8.39
CA ARG A 154 -15.80 15.77 9.71
C ARG A 154 -14.85 14.61 9.94
N TYR A 155 -15.13 13.44 9.35
CA TYR A 155 -14.25 12.26 9.45
C TYR A 155 -13.01 12.38 8.58
N TYR A 156 -13.08 13.12 7.45
CA TYR A 156 -11.89 13.47 6.68
C TYR A 156 -10.93 14.32 7.52
N ASP A 157 -11.45 15.37 8.15
CA ASP A 157 -10.65 16.26 9.00
C ASP A 157 -10.07 15.49 10.20
N ALA A 158 -10.86 14.59 10.82
CA ALA A 158 -10.42 13.77 11.94
C ALA A 158 -9.33 12.76 11.54
N ALA A 159 -9.44 12.12 10.37
CA ALA A 159 -8.42 11.19 9.86
C ALA A 159 -7.10 11.91 9.55
N ARG A 160 -7.20 13.10 8.95
CA ARG A 160 -6.05 13.97 8.69
C ARG A 160 -5.37 14.40 9.99
N GLU A 161 -6.15 14.84 10.99
CA GLU A 161 -5.63 15.26 12.29
C GLU A 161 -4.99 14.07 13.04
N PHE A 162 -5.65 12.90 13.08
CA PHE A 162 -5.08 11.71 13.71
C PHE A 162 -3.71 11.37 13.11
N SER A 163 -3.61 11.30 11.80
CA SER A 163 -2.36 10.96 11.11
C SER A 163 -1.28 12.03 11.31
N ARG A 164 -1.67 13.30 11.38
CA ARG A 164 -0.77 14.41 11.70
C ARG A 164 -0.19 14.26 13.12
N LEU A 165 -1.01 13.90 14.12
CA LEU A 165 -0.58 13.67 15.50
C LEU A 165 0.43 12.51 15.57
N VAL A 166 0.13 11.38 14.95
CA VAL A 166 1.02 10.23 14.90
C VAL A 166 2.36 10.61 14.27
N SER A 167 2.34 11.25 13.10
CA SER A 167 3.56 11.61 12.39
C SER A 167 4.37 12.70 13.10
N ALA A 168 3.73 13.64 13.78
CA ALA A 168 4.42 14.64 14.58
C ALA A 168 5.15 14.01 15.78
N ASP A 169 4.52 13.07 16.47
CA ASP A 169 5.14 12.32 17.58
C ASP A 169 6.32 11.45 17.06
N GLN A 170 6.21 10.86 15.86
CA GLN A 170 7.31 10.13 15.21
C GLN A 170 8.49 11.07 14.92
N GLN A 171 8.25 12.24 14.35
CA GLN A 171 9.30 13.23 14.05
C GLN A 171 10.00 13.71 15.34
N ALA A 172 9.28 13.74 16.45
CA ALA A 172 9.85 14.04 17.77
C ALA A 172 10.65 12.88 18.38
N GLY A 173 10.69 11.71 17.72
CA GLY A 173 11.45 10.55 18.16
C GLY A 173 10.78 9.72 19.28
N HIS A 174 9.48 9.87 19.49
CA HIS A 174 8.76 9.15 20.54
C HIS A 174 8.40 7.72 20.16
N HIS A 175 8.34 7.39 18.86
CA HIS A 175 8.06 6.06 18.33
C HIS A 175 8.44 5.98 16.84
N ASN A 176 8.31 4.76 16.21
CA ASN A 176 8.66 4.49 14.81
C ASN A 176 7.45 4.12 13.94
N HIS A 177 6.21 4.48 14.34
CA HIS A 177 5.03 4.10 13.56
C HIS A 177 4.86 4.95 12.32
N VAL A 178 4.59 4.31 11.18
CA VAL A 178 4.29 4.95 9.90
C VAL A 178 2.83 4.71 9.55
N ILE A 179 2.11 5.74 9.10
CA ILE A 179 0.73 5.60 8.63
C ILE A 179 0.69 4.75 7.37
N VAL A 180 -0.22 3.76 7.33
CA VAL A 180 -0.48 2.94 6.14
C VAL A 180 -1.95 2.98 5.77
N THR A 181 -2.23 3.16 4.48
CA THR A 181 -3.57 3.19 3.90
C THR A 181 -3.63 2.37 2.61
N GLY A 182 -4.83 2.21 2.06
CA GLY A 182 -5.00 1.64 0.72
C GLY A 182 -4.61 2.56 -0.44
N GLY A 183 -4.11 3.77 -0.17
CA GLY A 183 -3.57 4.68 -1.17
C GLY A 183 -4.61 5.42 -2.03
N GLY A 184 -5.90 5.16 -1.88
CA GLY A 184 -6.97 5.78 -2.66
C GLY A 184 -7.45 7.12 -2.10
N PRO A 185 -8.59 7.63 -2.61
CA PRO A 185 -9.19 8.89 -2.15
C PRO A 185 -9.92 8.75 -0.80
N GLY A 186 -10.49 9.85 -0.34
CA GLY A 186 -11.33 9.91 0.86
C GLY A 186 -10.54 9.81 2.15
N ILE A 187 -10.94 8.93 3.06
CA ILE A 187 -10.26 8.75 4.36
C ILE A 187 -8.78 8.36 4.17
N MET A 188 -8.46 7.55 3.17
CA MET A 188 -7.08 7.16 2.87
C MET A 188 -6.23 8.37 2.48
N GLU A 189 -6.77 9.23 1.61
CA GLU A 189 -6.13 10.50 1.24
C GLU A 189 -5.96 11.42 2.46
N ALA A 190 -7.01 11.57 3.26
CA ALA A 190 -6.96 12.39 4.47
C ALA A 190 -5.83 11.95 5.42
N ALA A 191 -5.70 10.64 5.62
CA ALA A 191 -4.66 10.07 6.47
C ALA A 191 -3.25 10.28 5.91
N ASN A 192 -3.03 9.99 4.62
CA ASN A 192 -1.73 10.25 3.98
C ASN A 192 -1.40 11.75 4.01
N ARG A 193 -2.38 12.62 3.78
CA ARG A 193 -2.22 14.09 3.85
C ARG A 193 -1.85 14.55 5.26
N GLY A 194 -2.45 13.99 6.30
CA GLY A 194 -2.10 14.30 7.68
C GLY A 194 -0.65 13.99 8.01
N ALA A 195 -0.13 12.86 7.55
CA ALA A 195 1.28 12.52 7.68
C ALA A 195 2.17 13.49 6.88
N PHE A 196 1.80 13.79 5.65
CA PHE A 196 2.50 14.75 4.79
C PHE A 196 2.56 16.15 5.41
N ASP A 197 1.46 16.65 6.00
CA ASP A 197 1.39 17.95 6.68
C ASP A 197 2.36 18.05 7.87
N ALA A 198 2.65 16.95 8.54
CA ALA A 198 3.62 16.87 9.63
C ALA A 198 5.06 16.62 9.16
N GLY A 199 5.33 16.56 7.84
CA GLY A 199 6.62 16.19 7.29
C GLY A 199 6.98 14.72 7.50
N GLY A 200 6.01 13.88 7.88
CA GLY A 200 6.17 12.44 8.08
C GLY A 200 6.00 11.64 6.80
N ARG A 201 6.43 10.37 6.84
CA ARG A 201 6.24 9.42 5.75
C ARG A 201 4.89 8.70 5.90
N SER A 202 4.33 8.25 4.77
CA SER A 202 3.16 7.37 4.78
C SER A 202 3.20 6.36 3.64
N ILE A 203 2.51 5.24 3.83
CA ILE A 203 2.49 4.09 2.94
C ILE A 203 1.14 4.03 2.23
N GLY A 204 1.17 3.72 0.93
CA GLY A 204 -0.01 3.39 0.13
C GLY A 204 0.08 1.97 -0.40
N LEU A 205 -0.88 1.11 -0.03
CA LEU A 205 -1.00 -0.25 -0.56
C LEU A 205 -2.18 -0.30 -1.53
N SER A 206 -1.95 0.10 -2.78
CA SER A 206 -2.98 0.17 -3.82
C SER A 206 -3.26 -1.22 -4.41
N ILE A 207 -4.47 -1.43 -4.92
CA ILE A 207 -4.87 -2.64 -5.65
C ILE A 207 -5.18 -2.26 -7.09
N LYS A 208 -4.77 -3.07 -8.04
CA LYS A 208 -5.06 -2.84 -9.46
C LYS A 208 -6.48 -3.29 -9.80
N LEU A 209 -7.39 -2.34 -9.99
CA LEU A 209 -8.76 -2.59 -10.40
C LEU A 209 -9.07 -1.87 -11.72
N PRO A 210 -10.01 -2.39 -12.54
CA PRO A 210 -10.48 -1.67 -13.72
C PRO A 210 -11.14 -0.35 -13.32
N GLY A 211 -10.66 0.77 -13.87
CA GLY A 211 -11.23 2.10 -13.60
C GLY A 211 -10.89 2.70 -12.23
N GLU A 212 -9.93 2.12 -11.52
CA GLU A 212 -9.46 2.70 -10.25
C GLU A 212 -8.70 4.01 -10.51
N PRO A 213 -8.91 5.04 -9.67
CA PRO A 213 -8.16 6.28 -9.77
C PRO A 213 -6.68 6.05 -9.44
N GLU A 214 -5.84 6.97 -9.88
CA GLU A 214 -4.44 7.03 -9.45
C GLU A 214 -4.34 7.12 -7.92
N PRO A 215 -3.22 6.67 -7.31
CA PRO A 215 -3.00 6.83 -5.87
C PRO A 215 -3.04 8.31 -5.49
N ASN A 216 -3.46 8.59 -4.25
CA ASN A 216 -3.51 9.97 -3.77
C ASN A 216 -2.08 10.57 -3.70
N PRO A 217 -1.93 11.90 -3.91
CA PRO A 217 -0.63 12.52 -4.09
C PRO A 217 0.17 12.75 -2.78
N TYR A 218 -0.34 12.32 -1.62
CA TYR A 218 0.28 12.56 -0.32
C TYR A 218 1.08 11.37 0.21
N ILE A 219 1.13 10.27 -0.53
CA ILE A 219 1.92 9.08 -0.18
C ILE A 219 3.40 9.36 -0.44
N SER A 220 4.29 8.82 0.41
CA SER A 220 5.73 8.84 0.14
C SER A 220 6.03 8.04 -1.14
N PRO A 221 6.70 8.62 -2.15
CA PRO A 221 6.85 7.98 -3.46
C PRO A 221 7.48 6.58 -3.39
N GLU A 222 8.48 6.40 -2.51
CA GLU A 222 9.20 5.14 -2.28
C GLU A 222 8.36 4.10 -1.51
N LEU A 223 7.24 4.50 -0.90
CA LEU A 223 6.37 3.66 -0.07
C LEU A 223 4.98 3.43 -0.71
N CYS A 224 4.83 3.68 -2.00
CA CYS A 224 3.60 3.42 -2.75
C CYS A 224 3.71 2.10 -3.51
N PHE A 225 2.92 1.11 -3.12
CA PHE A 225 2.94 -0.24 -3.69
C PHE A 225 1.63 -0.54 -4.42
N GLN A 226 1.70 -1.28 -5.52
CA GLN A 226 0.54 -1.73 -6.27
C GLN A 226 0.49 -3.27 -6.28
N PHE A 227 -0.67 -3.83 -5.97
CA PHE A 227 -0.92 -5.27 -5.89
C PHE A 227 -1.94 -5.71 -6.95
N ASN A 228 -1.81 -6.94 -7.44
CA ASN A 228 -2.85 -7.63 -8.21
C ASN A 228 -3.71 -8.55 -7.32
N TYR A 229 -3.17 -9.01 -6.17
CA TYR A 229 -3.83 -10.00 -5.31
C TYR A 229 -4.28 -9.39 -3.99
N PHE A 230 -5.59 -9.36 -3.74
CA PHE A 230 -6.18 -8.85 -2.50
C PHE A 230 -5.59 -9.50 -1.25
N ALA A 231 -5.44 -10.83 -1.24
CA ALA A 231 -4.91 -11.55 -0.09
C ALA A 231 -3.49 -11.10 0.30
N LEU A 232 -2.63 -10.81 -0.69
CA LEU A 232 -1.26 -10.36 -0.41
C LEU A 232 -1.23 -8.91 0.07
N ARG A 233 -2.09 -8.05 -0.47
CA ARG A 233 -2.28 -6.69 0.04
C ARG A 233 -2.70 -6.71 1.51
N LYS A 234 -3.69 -7.54 1.88
CA LYS A 234 -4.16 -7.71 3.25
C LYS A 234 -3.06 -8.20 4.19
N PHE A 235 -2.28 -9.18 3.75
CA PHE A 235 -1.10 -9.64 4.49
C PHE A 235 -0.15 -8.48 4.85
N HIS A 236 0.14 -7.59 3.88
CA HIS A 236 1.03 -6.46 4.13
C HIS A 236 0.44 -5.39 5.06
N PHE A 237 -0.89 -5.21 5.06
CA PHE A 237 -1.52 -4.35 6.05
C PHE A 237 -1.25 -4.84 7.47
N VAL A 238 -1.48 -6.13 7.72
CA VAL A 238 -1.46 -6.70 9.07
C VAL A 238 -0.05 -6.97 9.58
N LYS A 239 0.89 -7.39 8.71
CA LYS A 239 2.21 -7.89 9.12
C LYS A 239 2.95 -6.96 10.08
N ARG A 240 2.99 -5.66 9.80
CA ARG A 240 3.71 -4.66 10.61
C ARG A 240 2.81 -3.78 11.45
N SER A 241 1.51 -4.06 11.50
CA SER A 241 0.55 -3.19 12.17
C SER A 241 0.66 -3.26 13.69
N ALA A 242 0.79 -2.11 14.31
CA ALA A 242 0.73 -1.92 15.76
C ALA A 242 -0.66 -1.46 16.23
N ALA A 243 -1.47 -0.92 15.32
CA ALA A 243 -2.85 -0.50 15.59
C ALA A 243 -3.65 -0.40 14.29
N ALA A 244 -4.98 -0.45 14.40
CA ALA A 244 -5.90 -0.14 13.32
C ALA A 244 -6.94 0.90 13.76
N VAL A 245 -7.14 1.94 12.95
CA VAL A 245 -8.18 2.96 13.16
C VAL A 245 -9.10 2.94 11.94
N LEU A 246 -10.37 2.64 12.17
CA LEU A 246 -11.37 2.49 11.14
C LEU A 246 -12.40 3.61 11.22
N PHE A 247 -12.42 4.44 10.21
CA PHE A 247 -13.42 5.49 10.01
C PHE A 247 -14.64 4.94 9.28
N PRO A 248 -15.78 5.65 9.28
CA PRO A 248 -16.96 5.22 8.53
C PRO A 248 -16.62 4.83 7.11
N GLY A 249 -17.15 3.68 6.64
CA GLY A 249 -16.83 3.15 5.33
C GLY A 249 -17.81 2.09 4.86
N GLY A 250 -17.57 1.57 3.66
CA GLY A 250 -18.38 0.54 3.03
C GLY A 250 -17.80 -0.87 3.20
N PHE A 251 -18.12 -1.74 2.23
CA PHE A 251 -17.75 -3.15 2.27
C PHE A 251 -16.25 -3.40 2.42
N GLY A 252 -15.38 -2.63 1.72
CA GLY A 252 -13.94 -2.80 1.86
C GLY A 252 -13.45 -2.47 3.28
N THR A 253 -14.03 -1.46 3.94
CA THR A 253 -13.70 -1.12 5.33
C THR A 253 -14.19 -2.19 6.29
N LEU A 254 -15.38 -2.76 6.06
CA LEU A 254 -15.94 -3.86 6.88
C LEU A 254 -15.14 -5.14 6.70
N ASP A 255 -14.75 -5.47 5.49
CA ASP A 255 -13.91 -6.62 5.17
C ASP A 255 -12.59 -6.59 5.95
N GLU A 256 -11.91 -5.44 5.96
CA GLU A 256 -10.68 -5.27 6.74
C GLU A 256 -10.93 -5.25 8.27
N LEU A 257 -12.06 -4.70 8.72
CA LEU A 257 -12.43 -4.75 10.13
C LEU A 257 -12.55 -6.18 10.64
N PHE A 258 -13.34 -6.99 9.95
CA PHE A 258 -13.59 -8.36 10.39
C PHE A 258 -12.37 -9.27 10.23
N GLU A 259 -11.50 -9.01 9.27
CA GLU A 259 -10.20 -9.69 9.19
C GLU A 259 -9.35 -9.39 10.43
N VAL A 260 -9.17 -8.11 10.76
CA VAL A 260 -8.40 -7.69 11.93
C VAL A 260 -8.99 -8.26 13.23
N LEU A 261 -10.31 -8.20 13.39
CA LEU A 261 -10.99 -8.76 14.57
C LEU A 261 -10.79 -10.27 14.67
N THR A 262 -10.86 -10.99 13.54
CA THR A 262 -10.63 -12.44 13.51
C THR A 262 -9.19 -12.78 13.91
N LEU A 263 -8.20 -12.06 13.41
CA LEU A 263 -6.78 -12.26 13.75
C LEU A 263 -6.52 -11.95 15.24
N ARG A 264 -7.19 -10.95 15.80
CA ARG A 264 -7.14 -10.63 17.23
C ARG A 264 -7.81 -11.70 18.08
N GLN A 265 -9.01 -12.11 17.70
CA GLN A 265 -9.80 -13.14 18.40
C GLN A 265 -9.06 -14.48 18.45
N THR A 266 -8.35 -14.83 17.40
CA THR A 266 -7.60 -16.09 17.27
C THR A 266 -6.16 -16.01 17.83
N ALA A 267 -5.79 -14.89 18.40
CA ALA A 267 -4.43 -14.60 18.91
C ALA A 267 -3.30 -14.77 17.87
N ILE A 268 -3.64 -14.78 16.57
CA ILE A 268 -2.65 -14.76 15.48
C ILE A 268 -1.95 -13.39 15.43
N LYS A 269 -2.66 -12.32 15.80
CA LYS A 269 -2.10 -10.98 16.01
C LYS A 269 -2.19 -10.64 17.49
N GLY A 270 -1.07 -10.34 18.10
CA GLY A 270 -0.94 -9.97 19.51
C GLY A 270 -1.70 -8.69 19.90
N GLN A 271 -1.29 -7.99 20.94
CA GLN A 271 -1.99 -6.80 21.43
C GLN A 271 -1.95 -5.65 20.41
N MET A 272 -2.93 -5.62 19.50
CA MET A 272 -3.12 -4.55 18.52
C MET A 272 -4.46 -3.86 18.78
N PRO A 273 -4.50 -2.61 19.28
CA PRO A 273 -5.75 -1.88 19.48
C PRO A 273 -6.48 -1.65 18.16
N VAL A 274 -7.80 -1.91 18.17
CA VAL A 274 -8.73 -1.66 17.07
C VAL A 274 -9.66 -0.55 17.46
N ILE A 275 -9.60 0.58 16.81
CA ILE A 275 -10.36 1.79 17.13
C ILE A 275 -11.40 2.04 16.04
N LEU A 276 -12.66 2.08 16.42
CA LEU A 276 -13.80 2.42 15.58
C LEU A 276 -14.10 3.91 15.76
N PHE A 277 -13.59 4.73 14.82
CA PHE A 277 -13.78 6.17 14.86
C PHE A 277 -15.15 6.55 14.27
N GLY A 278 -15.95 7.32 15.01
CA GLY A 278 -17.32 7.64 14.63
C GLY A 278 -18.33 6.73 15.35
N THR A 279 -18.43 6.89 16.67
CA THR A 279 -19.20 6.03 17.59
C THR A 279 -20.62 5.75 17.09
N GLU A 280 -21.38 6.80 16.74
CA GLU A 280 -22.76 6.68 16.26
C GLU A 280 -22.88 5.81 15.00
N PHE A 281 -21.95 5.99 14.03
CA PHE A 281 -21.95 5.23 12.79
C PHE A 281 -21.77 3.73 13.06
N TRP A 282 -20.76 3.38 13.88
CA TRP A 282 -20.42 1.99 14.13
C TRP A 282 -21.45 1.26 14.98
N GLN A 283 -21.95 1.89 16.05
CA GLN A 283 -23.01 1.32 16.90
C GLN A 283 -24.34 1.13 16.16
N ARG A 284 -24.61 1.99 15.16
CA ARG A 284 -25.77 1.81 14.30
C ARG A 284 -25.60 0.71 13.26
N LEU A 285 -24.36 0.42 12.86
CA LEU A 285 -24.04 -0.52 11.79
C LEU A 285 -23.85 -1.94 12.31
N ILE A 286 -23.20 -2.10 13.47
CA ILE A 286 -22.84 -3.40 14.06
C ILE A 286 -23.22 -3.41 15.52
N ASP A 287 -24.06 -4.36 15.89
CA ASP A 287 -24.43 -4.64 17.27
C ASP A 287 -23.55 -5.78 17.81
N PHE A 288 -22.42 -5.41 18.44
CA PHE A 288 -21.48 -6.37 19.01
C PHE A 288 -22.05 -7.08 20.23
N ASP A 289 -22.89 -6.40 21.05
CA ASP A 289 -23.53 -6.98 22.21
C ASP A 289 -24.48 -8.09 21.77
N TYR A 290 -25.25 -7.86 20.71
CA TYR A 290 -26.12 -8.88 20.12
C TYR A 290 -25.35 -10.11 19.63
N LEU A 291 -24.15 -9.95 19.09
CA LEU A 291 -23.30 -11.08 18.69
C LEU A 291 -22.84 -11.90 19.91
N ALA A 292 -22.55 -11.24 21.03
CA ALA A 292 -22.19 -11.91 22.27
C ALA A 292 -23.42 -12.61 22.89
N ASP A 293 -24.58 -11.96 22.96
CA ASP A 293 -25.85 -12.51 23.44
C ASP A 293 -26.25 -13.75 22.65
N CYS A 294 -26.01 -13.78 21.35
CA CYS A 294 -26.24 -14.97 20.50
C CYS A 294 -25.19 -16.08 20.67
N GLY A 295 -24.13 -15.85 21.45
CA GLY A 295 -23.03 -16.79 21.62
C GLY A 295 -22.14 -16.98 20.39
N LEU A 296 -22.19 -16.03 19.45
CA LEU A 296 -21.37 -16.06 18.22
C LEU A 296 -19.95 -15.54 18.48
N ILE A 297 -19.81 -14.67 19.45
CA ILE A 297 -18.53 -14.22 20.01
C ILE A 297 -18.59 -14.36 21.54
N ARG A 298 -17.42 -14.38 22.19
CA ARG A 298 -17.36 -14.41 23.66
C ARG A 298 -17.47 -12.97 24.20
N GLU A 299 -17.94 -12.82 25.43
CA GLU A 299 -18.09 -11.51 26.09
C GLU A 299 -16.75 -10.73 26.12
N GLU A 300 -15.63 -11.42 26.38
CA GLU A 300 -14.29 -10.82 26.36
C GLU A 300 -13.90 -10.22 24.99
N HIS A 301 -14.51 -10.65 23.88
CA HIS A 301 -14.24 -10.11 22.56
C HIS A 301 -14.86 -8.73 22.34
N LEU A 302 -15.78 -8.27 23.20
CA LEU A 302 -16.27 -6.89 23.18
C LEU A 302 -15.15 -5.88 23.48
N GLU A 303 -14.13 -6.30 24.23
CA GLU A 303 -12.97 -5.47 24.57
C GLU A 303 -11.97 -5.32 23.40
N LEU A 304 -12.12 -6.08 22.31
CA LEU A 304 -11.25 -5.98 21.14
C LEU A 304 -11.40 -4.64 20.41
N VAL A 305 -12.53 -3.96 20.56
CA VAL A 305 -12.81 -2.69 19.90
C VAL A 305 -12.99 -1.56 20.92
N ARG A 306 -12.58 -0.38 20.51
CA ARG A 306 -12.84 0.86 21.25
C ARG A 306 -13.46 1.89 20.31
N PHE A 307 -14.46 2.62 20.82
CA PHE A 307 -15.17 3.65 20.07
C PHE A 307 -14.71 5.03 20.51
N THR A 308 -14.47 5.92 19.55
CA THR A 308 -14.17 7.33 19.85
C THR A 308 -14.58 8.24 18.69
N ASP A 309 -14.72 9.52 19.01
CA ASP A 309 -14.90 10.63 18.07
C ASP A 309 -13.76 11.66 18.20
N SER A 310 -12.66 11.31 18.88
CA SER A 310 -11.52 12.18 19.14
C SER A 310 -10.21 11.59 18.63
N ALA A 311 -9.52 12.30 17.73
CA ALA A 311 -8.20 11.91 17.22
C ALA A 311 -7.15 11.83 18.35
N HIS A 312 -7.20 12.75 19.30
CA HIS A 312 -6.29 12.74 20.46
C HIS A 312 -6.52 11.55 21.38
N GLU A 313 -7.78 11.20 21.64
CA GLU A 313 -8.14 10.05 22.46
C GLU A 313 -7.68 8.75 21.78
N ALA A 314 -7.97 8.58 20.48
CA ALA A 314 -7.50 7.44 19.69
C ALA A 314 -5.98 7.27 19.80
N TRP A 315 -5.24 8.35 19.62
CA TRP A 315 -3.77 8.32 19.71
C TRP A 315 -3.28 8.01 21.12
N SER A 316 -3.91 8.58 22.16
CA SER A 316 -3.54 8.30 23.54
C SER A 316 -3.74 6.83 23.93
N TRP A 317 -4.80 6.19 23.45
CA TRP A 317 -5.05 4.76 23.70
C TRP A 317 -4.03 3.86 23.01
N ILE A 318 -3.65 4.18 21.78
CA ILE A 318 -2.61 3.43 21.07
C ILE A 318 -1.28 3.51 21.84
N LYS A 319 -0.88 4.71 22.28
CA LYS A 319 0.33 4.89 23.09
C LYS A 319 0.28 4.13 24.42
N ALA A 320 -0.86 4.14 25.09
CA ALA A 320 -1.04 3.43 26.35
C ALA A 320 -0.94 1.90 26.20
N CYS A 321 -1.48 1.34 25.12
CA CYS A 321 -1.33 -0.10 24.81
C CYS A 321 0.12 -0.51 24.56
N GLN A 322 0.90 0.34 23.91
CA GLN A 322 2.30 0.05 23.56
C GLN A 322 3.28 0.25 24.72
N ALA A 323 2.89 1.01 25.73
CA ALA A 323 3.69 1.18 26.96
C ALA A 323 3.61 -0.04 27.90
N GLN A 324 2.67 -0.97 27.67
CA GLN A 324 2.61 -2.23 28.39
C GLN A 324 3.58 -3.22 27.75
N PRO A 325 4.51 -3.84 28.50
CA PRO A 325 5.40 -4.84 27.93
C PRO A 325 4.54 -5.98 27.38
N ASP A 326 4.81 -6.38 26.13
CA ASP A 326 4.23 -7.58 25.55
C ASP A 326 4.54 -8.76 26.47
N GLU A 327 3.51 -9.35 27.09
CA GLU A 327 3.59 -10.74 27.49
C GLU A 327 3.85 -11.50 26.17
N GLU A 328 4.97 -12.20 26.07
CA GLU A 328 5.53 -12.87 24.89
C GLU A 328 4.48 -13.13 23.79
N ASP A 329 4.47 -12.33 22.72
CA ASP A 329 3.54 -12.49 21.62
C ASP A 329 3.85 -13.79 20.86
N PRO A 330 3.08 -14.88 21.06
CA PRO A 330 3.34 -16.14 20.37
C PRO A 330 3.17 -16.04 18.85
N SER A 331 2.60 -14.92 18.35
CA SER A 331 2.36 -14.70 16.93
C SER A 331 3.60 -14.16 16.18
N SER A 332 4.62 -13.70 16.90
CA SER A 332 5.85 -13.22 16.27
C SER A 332 6.54 -14.32 15.43
N GLU A 333 6.42 -15.58 15.82
CA GLU A 333 6.95 -16.73 15.07
C GLU A 333 6.06 -17.10 13.87
N LEU A 334 4.74 -17.03 13.99
CA LEU A 334 3.77 -17.40 12.92
C LEU A 334 3.73 -16.40 11.76
N LEU A 335 3.98 -15.12 12.01
CA LEU A 335 4.07 -14.07 10.98
C LEU A 335 5.51 -13.83 10.50
N ALA A 336 6.51 -14.35 11.21
CA ALA A 336 7.92 -14.33 10.80
C ALA A 336 8.28 -15.51 9.88
N ALA A 337 7.54 -16.60 9.93
CA ALA A 337 7.63 -17.73 9.02
C ALA A 337 6.78 -17.50 7.76
#